data_f31bec52b96a7c9d17a635b27de74551
#
_entry.id   f31bec52b96a7c9d17a635b27de74551
#
_cell.length_a   1.000
_cell.length_b   1.000
_cell.length_c   1.000
_cell.angle_alpha   90.00
_cell.angle_beta   90.00
_cell.angle_gamma   90.00
#
_symmetry.space_group_name_H-M   'P 1'
#
loop_
_entity.id
_entity.type
_entity.pdbx_description
1 polymer ?
#
loop_
_entity_poly.entity_id
_entity_poly.type
_entity_poly.pdbx_seq_one_letter_code
_entity_poly.pdbx_strand_id
1 'polypeptide(L)'
;MMDSLQFLTDDMIRCHRLGYTLKCITGTEVLFAIIFVLLSNYWLVIPIVFSILGYIGAKQYNTQMILSYGVYIGLGLVGKWSILIYNWFYTSDRRVYIATSALSMDTIISLWALFVSYKLLKLLKTIPVLNLSAFLSSLSIL
;
A
#
# COMPACT_ATOMS: atom_id res chain seq x y z
N MET A 1 -29.68 -7.63 19.36
CA MET A 1 -28.39 -7.68 20.08
C MET A 1 -27.42 -8.70 19.47
N MET A 2 -27.85 -9.89 19.03
CA MET A 2 -27.01 -10.87 18.33
C MET A 2 -26.51 -10.36 16.96
N ASP A 3 -27.37 -9.72 16.18
CA ASP A 3 -27.03 -9.22 14.83
C ASP A 3 -25.93 -8.15 14.82
N SER A 4 -25.90 -7.28 15.86
CA SER A 4 -24.87 -6.23 15.99
C SER A 4 -23.49 -6.78 16.35
N LEU A 5 -23.43 -7.85 17.15
CA LEU A 5 -22.20 -8.55 17.49
C LEU A 5 -21.63 -9.32 16.29
N GLN A 6 -22.49 -9.94 15.49
CA GLN A 6 -22.08 -10.67 14.31
C GLN A 6 -21.55 -9.73 13.22
N PHE A 7 -22.20 -8.58 13.02
CA PHE A 7 -21.73 -7.54 12.11
C PHE A 7 -20.34 -6.98 12.51
N LEU A 8 -20.13 -6.74 13.80
CA LEU A 8 -18.85 -6.25 14.32
C LEU A 8 -17.72 -7.26 14.11
N THR A 9 -18.00 -8.56 14.27
CA THR A 9 -17.03 -9.64 14.06
C THR A 9 -16.64 -9.74 12.59
N ASP A 10 -17.59 -9.63 11.66
CA ASP A 10 -17.34 -9.66 10.24
C ASP A 10 -16.47 -8.50 9.77
N ASP A 11 -16.70 -7.30 10.30
CA ASP A 11 -15.90 -6.12 9.97
C ASP A 11 -14.46 -6.23 10.53
N MET A 12 -14.29 -6.83 11.69
CA MET A 12 -12.95 -7.11 12.25
C MET A 12 -12.17 -8.12 11.41
N ILE A 13 -12.82 -9.19 10.95
CA ILE A 13 -12.21 -10.19 10.06
C ILE A 13 -11.81 -9.53 8.73
N ARG A 14 -12.67 -8.69 8.17
CA ARG A 14 -12.36 -7.93 6.94
C ARG A 14 -11.18 -6.97 7.14
N CYS A 15 -11.13 -6.26 8.26
CA CYS A 15 -10.04 -5.38 8.62
C CYS A 15 -8.71 -6.13 8.70
N HIS A 16 -8.70 -7.29 9.37
CA HIS A 16 -7.52 -8.14 9.46
C HIS A 16 -7.05 -8.63 8.09
N ARG A 17 -7.96 -9.11 7.25
CA ARG A 17 -7.65 -9.56 5.88
C ARG A 17 -7.07 -8.43 5.03
N LEU A 18 -7.67 -7.23 5.06
CA LEU A 18 -7.16 -6.08 4.33
C LEU A 18 -5.80 -5.62 4.84
N GLY A 19 -5.59 -5.62 6.16
CA GLY A 19 -4.30 -5.33 6.77
C GLY A 19 -3.21 -6.32 6.34
N TYR A 20 -3.53 -7.61 6.28
CA TYR A 20 -2.61 -8.63 5.77
C TYR A 20 -2.28 -8.43 4.29
N THR A 21 -3.29 -8.17 3.46
CA THR A 21 -3.10 -7.89 2.04
C THR A 21 -2.20 -6.66 1.84
N LEU A 22 -2.42 -5.59 2.60
CA LEU A 22 -1.61 -4.39 2.52
C LEU A 22 -0.16 -4.66 2.94
N LYS A 23 0.09 -5.47 3.98
CA LYS A 23 1.44 -5.90 4.37
C LYS A 23 2.15 -6.67 3.25
N CYS A 24 1.45 -7.57 2.57
CA CYS A 24 2.03 -8.31 1.45
C CYS A 24 2.40 -7.36 0.29
N ILE A 25 1.52 -6.44 -0.08
CA ILE A 25 1.77 -5.47 -1.15
C ILE A 25 2.98 -4.58 -0.80
N THR A 26 2.97 -3.97 0.38
CA THR A 26 4.07 -3.08 0.80
C THR A 26 5.38 -3.83 0.97
N GLY A 27 5.36 -5.08 1.44
CA GLY A 27 6.54 -5.95 1.50
C GLY A 27 7.12 -6.23 0.12
N THR A 28 6.27 -6.50 -0.86
CA THR A 28 6.70 -6.69 -2.26
C THR A 28 7.31 -5.40 -2.84
N GLU A 29 6.71 -4.25 -2.58
CA GLU A 29 7.25 -2.95 -3.01
C GLU A 29 8.63 -2.67 -2.40
N VAL A 30 8.84 -2.98 -1.12
CA VAL A 30 10.15 -2.85 -0.46
C VAL A 30 11.20 -3.72 -1.17
N LEU A 31 10.87 -4.97 -1.49
CA LEU A 31 11.78 -5.88 -2.19
C LEU A 31 12.15 -5.32 -3.58
N PHE A 32 11.17 -4.89 -4.36
CA PHE A 32 11.43 -4.27 -5.67
C PHE A 32 12.27 -3.00 -5.54
N ALA A 33 11.96 -2.14 -4.57
CA ALA A 33 12.70 -0.91 -4.35
C ALA A 33 14.18 -1.19 -3.97
N ILE A 34 14.45 -2.21 -3.14
CA ILE A 34 15.82 -2.63 -2.80
C ILE A 34 16.56 -3.12 -4.06
N ILE A 35 15.92 -3.95 -4.88
CA ILE A 35 16.52 -4.44 -6.14
C ILE A 35 16.88 -3.25 -7.05
N PHE A 36 15.97 -2.27 -7.19
CA PHE A 36 16.23 -1.10 -8.01
C PHE A 36 17.33 -0.20 -7.46
N VAL A 37 17.44 -0.03 -6.14
CA VAL A 37 18.55 0.72 -5.50
C VAL A 37 19.88 0.03 -5.79
N LEU A 38 19.95 -1.29 -5.71
CA LEU A 38 21.17 -2.05 -6.01
C LEU A 38 21.57 -1.96 -7.49
N LEU A 39 20.60 -1.77 -8.39
CA LEU A 39 20.85 -1.72 -9.83
C LEU A 39 21.30 -0.35 -10.35
N SER A 40 21.14 0.79 -9.66
CA SER A 40 21.79 2.07 -10.04
C SER A 40 21.15 3.41 -9.64
N ASN A 41 20.14 3.47 -8.77
CA ASN A 41 19.47 4.75 -8.53
C ASN A 41 19.22 5.06 -7.04
N TYR A 42 20.12 5.86 -6.45
CA TYR A 42 20.03 6.30 -5.04
C TYR A 42 18.76 7.08 -4.69
N TRP A 43 18.07 7.68 -5.67
CA TRP A 43 16.79 8.38 -5.48
C TRP A 43 15.63 7.44 -5.07
N LEU A 44 15.80 6.14 -5.23
CA LEU A 44 14.79 5.12 -4.87
C LEU A 44 14.78 4.78 -3.37
N VAL A 45 15.59 5.43 -2.55
CA VAL A 45 15.52 5.32 -1.09
C VAL A 45 14.19 5.90 -0.56
N ILE A 46 13.66 6.95 -1.19
CA ILE A 46 12.38 7.56 -0.80
C ILE A 46 11.21 6.56 -0.87
N PRO A 47 10.99 5.83 -1.97
CA PRO A 47 10.02 4.73 -2.05
C PRO A 47 10.14 3.72 -0.91
N ILE A 48 11.35 3.30 -0.55
CA ILE A 48 11.57 2.31 0.50
C ILE A 48 11.02 2.81 1.84
N VAL A 49 11.30 4.07 2.21
CA VAL A 49 10.84 4.65 3.47
C VAL A 49 9.31 4.65 3.55
N PHE A 50 8.63 5.07 2.48
CA PHE A 50 7.16 5.12 2.47
C PHE A 50 6.52 3.73 2.43
N SER A 51 7.11 2.77 1.74
CA SER A 51 6.63 1.38 1.75
C SER A 51 6.81 0.74 3.13
N ILE A 52 7.90 1.04 3.84
CA ILE A 52 8.10 0.61 5.24
C ILE A 52 7.03 1.25 6.14
N LEU A 53 6.74 2.55 5.98
CA LEU A 53 5.66 3.22 6.73
C LEU A 53 4.30 2.57 6.47
N GLY A 54 4.01 2.20 5.21
CA GLY A 54 2.81 1.46 4.85
C GLY A 54 2.74 0.10 5.53
N TYR A 55 3.84 -0.65 5.55
CA TYR A 55 3.94 -1.94 6.22
C TYR A 55 3.70 -1.84 7.74
N ILE A 56 4.38 -0.91 8.40
CA ILE A 56 4.23 -0.67 9.85
C ILE A 56 2.81 -0.18 10.15
N GLY A 57 2.28 0.74 9.33
CA GLY A 57 0.92 1.25 9.46
C GLY A 57 -0.13 0.14 9.36
N ALA A 58 0.03 -0.77 8.41
CA ALA A 58 -0.84 -1.94 8.27
C ALA A 58 -0.70 -2.94 9.42
N LYS A 59 0.53 -3.10 9.97
CA LYS A 59 0.80 -3.97 11.11
C LYS A 59 0.19 -3.44 12.41
N GLN A 60 0.25 -2.13 12.62
CA GLN A 60 -0.23 -1.45 13.83
C GLN A 60 -1.66 -0.89 13.68
N TYR A 61 -2.26 -1.04 12.52
CA TYR A 61 -3.55 -0.42 12.16
C TYR A 61 -3.55 1.11 12.41
N ASN A 62 -2.40 1.75 12.18
CA ASN A 62 -2.24 3.18 12.37
C ASN A 62 -2.76 3.94 11.15
N THR A 63 -3.89 4.65 11.33
CA THR A 63 -4.56 5.38 10.25
C THR A 63 -3.70 6.45 9.60
N GLN A 64 -2.85 7.14 10.39
CA GLN A 64 -1.98 8.20 9.87
C GLN A 64 -0.89 7.64 8.96
N MET A 65 -0.26 6.53 9.34
CA MET A 65 0.78 5.87 8.53
C MET A 65 0.19 5.30 7.23
N ILE A 66 -1.00 4.68 7.29
CA ILE A 66 -1.69 4.15 6.11
C ILE A 66 -2.10 5.29 5.17
N LEU A 67 -2.57 6.41 5.73
CA LEU A 67 -2.93 7.59 4.95
C LEU A 67 -1.70 8.19 4.25
N SER A 68 -0.58 8.37 4.98
CA SER A 68 0.67 8.90 4.42
C SER A 68 1.19 8.02 3.28
N TYR A 69 1.12 6.70 3.44
CA TYR A 69 1.46 5.75 2.40
C TYR A 69 0.54 5.88 1.17
N GLY A 70 -0.77 5.99 1.36
CA GLY A 70 -1.73 6.19 0.27
C GLY A 70 -1.48 7.48 -0.51
N VAL A 71 -1.22 8.60 0.18
CA VAL A 71 -0.86 9.87 -0.44
C VAL A 71 0.44 9.74 -1.25
N TYR A 72 1.44 9.10 -0.67
CA TYR A 72 2.71 8.85 -1.36
C TYR A 72 2.52 8.05 -2.67
N ILE A 73 1.74 6.95 -2.64
CA ILE A 73 1.47 6.18 -3.85
C ILE A 73 0.75 7.03 -4.90
N GLY A 74 -0.26 7.80 -4.50
CA GLY A 74 -1.01 8.66 -5.40
C GLY A 74 -0.12 9.68 -6.10
N LEU A 75 0.72 10.40 -5.35
CA LEU A 75 1.68 11.35 -5.89
C LEU A 75 2.75 10.66 -6.74
N GLY A 76 3.22 9.49 -6.31
CA GLY A 76 4.18 8.67 -7.04
C GLY A 76 3.66 8.24 -8.40
N LEU A 77 2.39 7.84 -8.51
CA LEU A 77 1.76 7.49 -9.78
C LEU A 77 1.73 8.69 -10.72
N VAL A 78 1.30 9.86 -10.25
CA VAL A 78 1.27 11.08 -11.07
C VAL A 78 2.67 11.43 -11.57
N GLY A 79 3.68 11.39 -10.69
CA GLY A 79 5.07 11.68 -11.06
C GLY A 79 5.63 10.71 -12.09
N LYS A 80 5.43 9.41 -11.91
CA LYS A 80 5.88 8.36 -12.84
C LYS A 80 5.27 8.53 -14.23
N TRP A 81 3.96 8.75 -14.31
CA TRP A 81 3.28 8.97 -15.58
C TRP A 81 3.70 10.27 -16.26
N SER A 82 3.91 11.35 -15.51
CA SER A 82 4.42 12.60 -16.05
C SER A 82 5.79 12.44 -16.71
N ILE A 83 6.71 11.74 -16.02
CA ILE A 83 8.05 11.46 -16.57
C ILE A 83 7.96 10.56 -17.80
N LEU A 84 7.08 9.56 -17.81
CA LEU A 84 6.90 8.68 -18.96
C LEU A 84 6.38 9.44 -20.18
N ILE A 85 5.35 10.28 -20.00
CA ILE A 85 4.77 11.11 -21.05
C ILE A 85 5.83 12.05 -21.63
N TYR A 86 6.62 12.69 -20.74
CA TYR A 86 7.72 13.55 -21.18
C TYR A 86 8.72 12.76 -22.03
N ASN A 87 9.19 11.61 -21.58
CA ASN A 87 10.13 10.78 -22.33
C ASN A 87 9.56 10.27 -23.65
N TRP A 88 8.26 9.96 -23.71
CA TRP A 88 7.59 9.52 -24.93
C TRP A 88 7.64 10.58 -26.05
N PHE A 89 7.49 11.84 -25.69
CA PHE A 89 7.54 12.94 -26.67
C PHE A 89 8.96 13.33 -27.09
N TYR A 90 9.96 13.12 -26.24
CA TYR A 90 11.32 13.60 -26.47
C TYR A 90 12.35 12.52 -26.82
N THR A 91 12.02 11.24 -26.64
CA THR A 91 12.99 10.15 -26.83
C THR A 91 12.35 9.02 -27.66
N SER A 92 12.87 8.78 -28.86
CA SER A 92 12.41 7.69 -29.75
C SER A 92 13.20 6.39 -29.49
N ASP A 93 13.51 6.03 -28.24
CA ASP A 93 14.35 4.90 -27.89
C ASP A 93 13.50 3.67 -27.51
N ARG A 94 13.95 2.45 -27.90
CA ARG A 94 13.36 1.16 -27.51
C ARG A 94 13.23 1.00 -25.98
N ARG A 95 14.06 1.66 -25.23
CA ARG A 95 14.02 1.66 -23.75
C ARG A 95 12.71 2.23 -23.20
N VAL A 96 12.05 3.14 -23.94
CA VAL A 96 10.76 3.72 -23.55
C VAL A 96 9.67 2.66 -23.52
N TYR A 97 9.66 1.71 -24.47
CA TYR A 97 8.65 0.64 -24.49
C TYR A 97 8.81 -0.33 -23.31
N ILE A 98 10.04 -0.67 -22.95
CA ILE A 98 10.31 -1.53 -21.77
C ILE A 98 9.91 -0.80 -20.49
N ALA A 99 10.26 0.48 -20.37
CA ALA A 99 9.86 1.31 -19.23
C ALA A 99 8.34 1.46 -19.13
N THR A 100 7.63 1.59 -20.27
CA THR A 100 6.16 1.67 -20.29
C THR A 100 5.50 0.39 -19.82
N SER A 101 6.00 -0.77 -20.25
CA SER A 101 5.45 -2.06 -19.79
C SER A 101 5.66 -2.29 -18.30
N ALA A 102 6.85 -1.99 -17.79
CA ALA A 102 7.16 -2.08 -16.37
C ALA A 102 6.30 -1.12 -15.54
N LEU A 103 6.10 0.12 -16.03
CA LEU A 103 5.28 1.13 -15.36
C LEU A 103 3.80 0.77 -15.36
N SER A 104 3.29 0.12 -16.41
CA SER A 104 1.89 -0.33 -16.44
C SER A 104 1.62 -1.39 -15.38
N MET A 105 2.54 -2.34 -15.18
CA MET A 105 2.45 -3.34 -14.12
C MET A 105 2.51 -2.71 -12.73
N ASP A 106 3.46 -1.80 -12.50
CA ASP A 106 3.59 -1.05 -11.25
C ASP A 106 2.34 -0.21 -10.96
N THR A 107 1.71 0.38 -12.01
CA THR A 107 0.47 1.13 -11.89
C THR A 107 -0.68 0.27 -11.38
N ILE A 108 -0.84 -0.96 -11.88
CA ILE A 108 -1.89 -1.88 -11.42
C ILE A 108 -1.70 -2.21 -9.94
N ILE A 109 -0.48 -2.53 -9.53
CA ILE A 109 -0.15 -2.84 -8.12
C ILE A 109 -0.42 -1.62 -7.24
N SER A 110 0.00 -0.44 -7.65
CA SER A 110 -0.19 0.80 -6.90
C SER A 110 -1.67 1.21 -6.79
N LEU A 111 -2.47 1.05 -7.84
CA LEU A 111 -3.92 1.28 -7.78
C LEU A 111 -4.59 0.29 -6.83
N TRP A 112 -4.18 -0.96 -6.83
CA TRP A 112 -4.69 -1.96 -5.90
C TRP A 112 -4.30 -1.62 -4.46
N ALA A 113 -3.06 -1.20 -4.22
CA ALA A 113 -2.59 -0.73 -2.92
C ALA A 113 -3.41 0.47 -2.41
N LEU A 114 -3.70 1.46 -3.28
CA LEU A 114 -4.58 2.59 -2.95
C LEU A 114 -6.00 2.14 -2.56
N PHE A 115 -6.57 1.23 -3.33
CA PHE A 115 -7.90 0.71 -3.06
C PHE A 115 -7.98 -0.04 -1.72
N VAL A 116 -6.97 -0.89 -1.43
CA VAL A 116 -6.88 -1.63 -0.16
C VAL A 116 -6.68 -0.66 1.01
N SER A 117 -5.78 0.33 0.86
CA SER A 117 -5.53 1.37 1.88
C SER A 117 -6.80 2.18 2.17
N TYR A 118 -7.53 2.60 1.14
CA TYR A 118 -8.79 3.33 1.30
C TYR A 118 -9.85 2.51 2.03
N LYS A 119 -10.03 1.24 1.63
CA LYS A 119 -10.98 0.34 2.32
C LYS A 119 -10.59 0.11 3.78
N LEU A 120 -9.30 -0.11 4.04
CA LEU A 120 -8.80 -0.31 5.40
C LEU A 120 -9.02 0.94 6.26
N LEU A 121 -8.71 2.13 5.75
CA LEU A 121 -8.95 3.40 6.44
C LEU A 121 -10.44 3.63 6.74
N LYS A 122 -11.32 3.28 5.80
CA LYS A 122 -12.77 3.40 6.01
C LYS A 122 -13.25 2.47 7.13
N LEU A 123 -12.77 1.22 7.17
CA LEU A 123 -13.11 0.26 8.22
C LEU A 123 -12.55 0.69 9.58
N LEU A 124 -11.31 1.17 9.64
CA LEU A 124 -10.69 1.63 10.88
C LEU A 124 -11.41 2.83 11.50
N LYS A 125 -12.07 3.66 10.69
CA LYS A 125 -12.89 4.76 11.20
C LYS A 125 -14.22 4.29 11.81
N THR A 126 -14.72 3.14 11.39
CA THR A 126 -16.01 2.58 11.84
C THR A 126 -15.84 1.67 13.06
N ILE A 127 -14.68 1.05 13.25
CA ILE A 127 -14.42 0.12 14.36
C ILE A 127 -13.85 0.89 15.55
N PRO A 128 -14.47 0.83 16.75
CA PRO A 128 -13.90 1.41 17.96
C PRO A 128 -12.52 0.80 18.26
N VAL A 129 -11.52 1.62 18.52
CA VAL A 129 -10.12 1.22 18.73
C VAL A 129 -9.96 0.17 19.84
N LEU A 130 -10.78 0.27 20.90
CA LEU A 130 -10.80 -0.68 22.01
C LEU A 130 -11.16 -2.11 21.58
N ASN A 131 -12.11 -2.26 20.65
CA ASN A 131 -12.55 -3.58 20.19
C ASN A 131 -11.51 -4.23 19.26
N LEU A 132 -10.80 -3.42 18.47
CA LEU A 132 -9.77 -3.91 17.57
C LEU A 132 -8.55 -4.44 18.34
N SER A 133 -8.10 -3.76 19.38
CA SER A 133 -6.98 -4.20 20.21
C SER A 133 -7.29 -5.51 20.98
N ALA A 134 -8.49 -5.64 21.51
CA ALA A 134 -8.96 -6.86 22.18
C ALA A 134 -9.05 -8.05 21.20
N PHE A 135 -9.53 -7.82 19.98
CA PHE A 135 -9.60 -8.85 18.94
C PHE A 135 -8.20 -9.31 18.48
N LEU A 136 -7.28 -8.36 18.28
CA LEU A 136 -5.91 -8.68 17.87
C LEU A 136 -5.14 -9.46 18.96
N SER A 137 -5.37 -9.14 20.24
CA SER A 137 -4.79 -9.90 21.34
C SER A 137 -5.32 -11.33 21.40
N SER A 138 -6.59 -11.56 21.07
CA SER A 138 -7.16 -12.91 21.00
C SER A 138 -6.62 -13.75 19.84
N LEU A 139 -6.32 -13.12 18.70
CA LEU A 139 -5.72 -13.79 17.54
C LEU A 139 -4.24 -14.13 17.71
N SER A 140 -3.51 -13.39 18.56
CA SER A 140 -2.09 -13.66 18.83
C SER A 140 -1.86 -14.87 19.76
N ILE A 141 -2.93 -15.43 20.32
CA ILE A 141 -2.90 -16.59 21.22
C ILE A 141 -3.16 -17.91 20.45
N LEU A 142 -3.60 -17.83 19.21
CA LEU A 142 -3.79 -18.94 18.28
C LEU A 142 -2.60 -19.07 17.31
#